data_7ac506f9699335f2c1c036e6f8e722e5
#
_entry.id   7ac506f9699335f2c1c036e6f8e722e5
#
_cell.length_a   1.000
_cell.length_b   1.000
_cell.length_c   1.000
_cell.angle_alpha   90.00
_cell.angle_beta   90.00
_cell.angle_gamma   90.00
#
_symmetry.space_group_name_H-M   'P 1'
#
loop_
_entity.id
_entity.type
_entity.pdbx_description
1 polymer ?
#
loop_
_entity_poly.entity_id
_entity_poly.type
_entity_poly.pdbx_seq_one_letter_code
_entity_poly.pdbx_strand_id
1 'polypeptide(L)'
;MVVVPAPVREALAEHARQELPNESCGLLVLRHRVADRYEPGRNAAASPYRFELEVAPELWFLEDDGYELAVVHSHVSAPPRPSRTDVENVGLWQGRPYLIYSVARDELAAWTIADGEIEPLELD
;
A
#
# COMPACT_ATOMS: atom_id res chain seq x y z
N MET A 1 8.00 -2.72 13.07
CA MET A 1 7.21 -1.47 13.03
C MET A 1 7.50 -0.69 11.76
N VAL A 2 6.49 -0.11 11.16
CA VAL A 2 6.63 0.79 10.00
C VAL A 2 6.27 2.20 10.47
N VAL A 3 7.08 3.18 10.12
CA VAL A 3 6.84 4.58 10.45
C VAL A 3 6.43 5.32 9.17
N VAL A 4 5.26 5.96 9.19
CA VAL A 4 4.76 6.76 8.07
C VAL A 4 4.61 8.20 8.54
N PRO A 5 5.59 9.08 8.23
CA PRO A 5 5.49 10.48 8.61
C PRO A 5 4.23 11.14 8.07
N ALA A 6 3.74 12.15 8.78
CA ALA A 6 2.50 12.82 8.42
C ALA A 6 2.42 13.30 6.96
N PRO A 7 3.46 13.91 6.38
CA PRO A 7 3.40 14.30 4.97
C PRO A 7 3.24 13.14 4.00
N VAL A 8 3.85 12.00 4.32
CA VAL A 8 3.75 10.78 3.48
C VAL A 8 2.34 10.20 3.59
N ARG A 9 1.80 10.12 4.82
CA ARG A 9 0.43 9.67 5.04
C ARG A 9 -0.57 10.56 4.30
N GLU A 10 -0.37 11.87 4.36
CA GLU A 10 -1.25 12.80 3.65
C GLU A 10 -1.20 12.61 2.14
N ALA A 11 -0.02 12.35 1.58
CA ALA A 11 0.14 12.12 0.14
C ALA A 11 -0.63 10.86 -0.32
N LEU A 12 -0.52 9.76 0.42
CA LEU A 12 -1.24 8.53 0.04
C LEU A 12 -2.75 8.68 0.23
N ALA A 13 -3.18 9.39 1.27
CA ALA A 13 -4.60 9.64 1.52
C ALA A 13 -5.21 10.53 0.43
N GLU A 14 -4.49 11.58 0.02
CA GLU A 14 -4.92 12.46 -1.07
C GLU A 14 -5.06 11.69 -2.38
N HIS A 15 -4.08 10.86 -2.70
CA HIS A 15 -4.14 10.00 -3.90
C HIS A 15 -5.36 9.08 -3.86
N ALA A 16 -5.64 8.49 -2.70
CA ALA A 16 -6.80 7.61 -2.53
C ALA A 16 -8.11 8.35 -2.81
N ARG A 17 -8.24 9.60 -2.34
CA ARG A 17 -9.43 10.41 -2.59
C ARG A 17 -9.56 10.79 -4.05
N GLN A 18 -8.45 11.10 -4.72
CA GLN A 18 -8.44 11.46 -6.15
C GLN A 18 -8.87 10.30 -7.04
N GLU A 19 -8.57 9.07 -6.64
CA GLU A 19 -8.85 7.88 -7.47
C GLU A 19 -10.26 7.33 -7.30
N LEU A 20 -11.05 7.87 -6.37
CA LEU A 20 -12.43 7.43 -6.21
C LEU A 20 -13.18 7.52 -7.54
N PRO A 21 -14.05 6.56 -7.87
CA PRO A 21 -14.54 5.44 -7.04
C PRO A 21 -13.66 4.19 -7.04
N ASN A 22 -12.48 4.24 -7.64
CA ASN A 22 -11.58 3.11 -7.74
C ASN A 22 -10.61 3.06 -6.55
N GLU A 23 -10.07 1.88 -6.28
CA GLU A 23 -8.96 1.74 -5.34
C GLU A 23 -7.73 2.45 -5.91
N SER A 24 -7.01 3.18 -5.06
CA SER A 24 -5.70 3.69 -5.40
C SER A 24 -4.64 2.64 -5.06
N CYS A 25 -3.48 2.74 -5.67
CA CYS A 25 -2.33 1.93 -5.30
C CYS A 25 -1.05 2.69 -5.59
N GLY A 26 0.00 2.34 -4.85
CA GLY A 26 1.30 2.96 -5.00
C GLY A 26 2.33 2.27 -4.14
N LEU A 27 3.52 2.85 -4.10
CA LEU A 27 4.65 2.33 -3.34
C LEU A 27 5.01 3.28 -2.21
N LEU A 28 5.31 2.71 -1.03
CA LEU A 28 6.09 3.40 -0.02
C LEU A 28 7.55 3.01 -0.20
N VAL A 29 8.41 3.99 -0.24
CA VAL A 29 9.84 3.81 -0.31
C VAL A 29 10.38 3.94 1.10
N LEU A 30 10.82 2.83 1.67
CA LEU A 30 11.23 2.75 3.08
C LEU A 30 12.75 2.68 3.19
N ARG A 31 13.28 3.33 4.23
CA ARG A 31 14.65 3.13 4.68
C ARG A 31 14.61 2.89 6.18
N HIS A 32 15.14 1.74 6.59
CA HIS A 32 15.06 1.30 8.00
C HIS A 32 13.62 1.35 8.55
N ARG A 33 12.68 0.89 7.73
CA ARG A 33 11.24 0.85 8.06
C ARG A 33 10.58 2.21 8.26
N VAL A 34 11.26 3.30 7.87
CA VAL A 34 10.68 4.65 7.86
C VAL A 34 10.38 5.04 6.42
N ALA A 35 9.15 5.45 6.16
CA ALA A 35 8.76 5.87 4.81
C ALA A 35 9.42 7.22 4.47
N ASP A 36 10.24 7.21 3.42
CA ASP A 36 10.88 8.40 2.87
C ASP A 36 9.89 9.19 2.02
N ARG A 37 9.11 8.48 1.21
CA ARG A 37 8.09 9.07 0.35
C ARG A 37 7.08 8.04 -0.13
N TYR A 38 5.97 8.55 -0.66
CA TYR A 38 4.95 7.77 -1.36
C TYR A 38 5.06 8.03 -2.86
N GLU A 39 5.13 6.97 -3.64
CA GLU A 39 5.13 7.04 -5.11
C GLU A 39 3.76 6.54 -5.60
N PRO A 40 2.89 7.45 -6.09
CA PRO A 40 1.59 7.03 -6.60
C PRO A 40 1.75 6.17 -7.85
N GLY A 41 0.97 5.10 -7.91
CA GLY A 41 0.90 4.23 -9.06
C GLY A 41 -0.44 4.38 -9.78
N ARG A 42 -0.59 3.62 -10.85
CA ARG A 42 -1.85 3.50 -11.58
C ARG A 42 -2.45 2.16 -11.24
N ASN A 43 -3.75 2.15 -10.94
CA ASN A 43 -4.49 0.90 -10.79
C ASN A 43 -4.95 0.44 -12.17
N ALA A 44 -4.20 -0.47 -12.78
CA ALA A 44 -4.52 -0.99 -14.11
C ALA A 44 -5.84 -1.77 -14.16
N ALA A 45 -6.29 -2.29 -13.01
CA ALA A 45 -7.59 -2.96 -12.91
C ALA A 45 -8.77 -1.98 -12.97
N ALA A 46 -8.53 -0.71 -12.64
CA ALA A 46 -9.55 0.34 -12.62
C ALA A 46 -10.83 -0.12 -11.90
N SER A 47 -10.67 -0.67 -10.70
CA SER A 47 -11.73 -1.32 -9.94
C SER A 47 -11.88 -0.73 -8.55
N PRO A 48 -13.12 -0.64 -8.02
CA PRO A 48 -13.33 -0.26 -6.61
C PRO A 48 -13.10 -1.42 -5.63
N TYR A 49 -12.74 -2.62 -6.12
CA TYR A 49 -12.65 -3.83 -5.28
C TYR A 49 -11.30 -4.53 -5.33
N ARG A 50 -10.44 -4.19 -6.28
CA ARG A 50 -9.12 -4.78 -6.41
C ARG A 50 -8.16 -3.83 -7.11
N PHE A 51 -6.88 -4.14 -7.06
CA PHE A 51 -5.88 -3.32 -7.74
C PHE A 51 -4.85 -4.17 -8.47
N GLU A 52 -4.29 -3.60 -9.53
CA GLU A 52 -3.12 -4.10 -10.23
C GLU A 52 -2.15 -2.92 -10.32
N LEU A 53 -1.07 -2.97 -9.55
CA LEU A 53 -0.14 -1.86 -9.44
C LEU A 53 0.71 -1.71 -10.69
N GLU A 54 0.68 -0.52 -11.27
CA GLU A 54 1.53 -0.13 -12.38
C GLU A 54 2.27 1.14 -12.00
N VAL A 55 3.60 1.07 -11.98
CA VAL A 55 4.48 2.20 -11.64
C VAL A 55 5.61 2.29 -12.66
N ALA A 56 6.30 3.43 -12.68
CA ALA A 56 7.49 3.60 -13.51
C ALA A 56 8.50 2.48 -13.20
N PRO A 57 9.03 1.78 -14.23
CA PRO A 57 9.92 0.63 -14.02
C PRO A 57 11.16 0.93 -13.19
N GLU A 58 11.69 2.14 -13.25
CA GLU A 58 12.89 2.55 -12.51
C GLU A 58 12.68 2.53 -11.00
N LEU A 59 11.44 2.60 -10.50
CA LEU A 59 11.18 2.53 -9.07
C LEU A 59 11.55 1.17 -8.47
N TRP A 60 11.46 0.10 -9.27
CA TRP A 60 11.81 -1.25 -8.82
C TRP A 60 13.29 -1.39 -8.48
N PHE A 61 14.14 -0.53 -9.05
CA PHE A 61 15.58 -0.58 -8.81
C PHE A 61 16.00 0.13 -7.52
N LEU A 62 15.09 0.80 -6.81
CA LEU A 62 15.40 1.44 -5.54
C LEU A 62 15.87 0.45 -4.49
N GLU A 63 15.46 -0.81 -4.59
CA GLU A 63 15.94 -1.85 -3.67
C GLU A 63 17.45 -2.07 -3.80
N ASP A 64 18.02 -1.84 -4.98
CA ASP A 64 19.45 -1.95 -5.22
C ASP A 64 20.22 -0.81 -4.52
N ASP A 65 19.54 0.27 -4.19
CA ASP A 65 20.10 1.44 -3.50
C ASP A 65 19.86 1.41 -1.98
N GLY A 66 19.43 0.25 -1.46
CA GLY A 66 19.23 0.06 -0.04
C GLY A 66 17.87 0.45 0.51
N TYR A 67 16.91 0.77 -0.37
CA TYR A 67 15.53 1.00 0.04
C TYR A 67 14.76 -0.32 0.08
N GLU A 68 13.71 -0.34 0.89
CA GLU A 68 12.71 -1.40 0.90
C GLU A 68 11.44 -0.83 0.28
N LEU A 69 10.79 -1.60 -0.58
CA LEU A 69 9.51 -1.19 -1.18
C LEU A 69 8.36 -1.89 -0.46
N ALA A 70 7.33 -1.13 -0.15
CA ALA A 70 6.08 -1.63 0.40
C ALA A 70 4.93 -1.18 -0.50
N VAL A 71 3.89 -2.00 -0.59
CA VAL A 71 2.70 -1.62 -1.35
C VAL A 71 1.70 -0.92 -0.45
N VAL A 72 1.02 0.07 -1.01
CA VAL A 72 -0.12 0.73 -0.38
C VAL A 72 -1.28 0.68 -1.37
N HIS A 73 -2.45 0.28 -0.90
CA HIS A 73 -3.66 0.47 -1.70
C HIS A 73 -4.80 0.95 -0.79
N SER A 74 -5.85 1.47 -1.40
CA SER A 74 -6.99 1.95 -0.64
C SER A 74 -8.15 0.95 -0.70
N HIS A 75 -8.94 0.93 0.39
CA HIS A 75 -10.29 0.39 0.38
C HIS A 75 -11.25 1.57 0.35
N VAL A 76 -12.21 1.56 -0.55
CA VAL A 76 -13.13 2.69 -0.71
C VAL A 76 -14.06 2.82 0.49
N SER A 77 -14.66 1.70 0.94
CA SER A 77 -15.61 1.72 2.06
C SER A 77 -15.30 0.69 3.15
N ALA A 78 -14.53 -0.35 2.85
CA ALA A 78 -14.19 -1.40 3.82
C ALA A 78 -13.15 -0.93 4.82
N PRO A 79 -13.04 -1.60 5.99
CA PRO A 79 -11.97 -1.29 6.94
C PRO A 79 -10.58 -1.59 6.35
N PRO A 80 -9.50 -1.01 6.92
CA PRO A 80 -8.15 -1.18 6.40
C PRO A 80 -7.54 -2.53 6.78
N ARG A 81 -8.19 -3.59 6.38
CA ARG A 81 -7.78 -4.97 6.63
C ARG A 81 -7.77 -5.72 5.30
N PRO A 82 -6.78 -6.60 5.05
CA PRO A 82 -6.74 -7.37 3.81
C PRO A 82 -8.03 -8.14 3.58
N SER A 83 -8.59 -7.98 2.39
CA SER A 83 -9.75 -8.74 1.95
C SER A 83 -9.32 -10.11 1.46
N ARG A 84 -10.28 -10.99 1.20
CA ARG A 84 -9.98 -12.28 0.57
C ARG A 84 -9.30 -12.07 -0.79
N THR A 85 -9.78 -11.11 -1.56
CA THR A 85 -9.19 -10.76 -2.85
C THR A 85 -7.75 -10.32 -2.69
N ASP A 86 -7.44 -9.51 -1.68
CA ASP A 86 -6.07 -9.07 -1.39
C ASP A 86 -5.15 -10.25 -1.10
N VAL A 87 -5.61 -11.20 -0.29
CA VAL A 87 -4.83 -12.39 0.05
C VAL A 87 -4.58 -13.26 -1.18
N GLU A 88 -5.59 -13.47 -2.00
CA GLU A 88 -5.49 -14.29 -3.22
C GLU A 88 -4.55 -13.66 -4.26
N ASN A 89 -4.43 -12.34 -4.28
CA ASN A 89 -3.65 -11.61 -5.27
C ASN A 89 -2.40 -10.94 -4.70
N VAL A 90 -1.90 -11.38 -3.54
CA VAL A 90 -0.76 -10.75 -2.88
C VAL A 90 0.51 -10.75 -3.74
N GLY A 91 0.72 -11.81 -4.52
CA GLY A 91 1.83 -11.87 -5.48
C GLY A 91 3.20 -11.63 -4.84
N LEU A 92 3.96 -10.74 -5.45
CA LEU A 92 5.34 -10.43 -5.02
C LEU A 92 5.41 -9.69 -3.67
N TRP A 93 4.28 -9.23 -3.14
CA TRP A 93 4.23 -8.53 -1.86
C TRP A 93 4.20 -9.48 -0.66
N GLN A 94 4.21 -10.78 -0.91
CA GLN A 94 4.20 -11.78 0.14
C GLN A 94 5.36 -11.56 1.12
N GLY A 95 5.04 -11.49 2.42
CA GLY A 95 6.03 -11.28 3.47
C GLY A 95 6.57 -9.87 3.60
N ARG A 96 6.18 -8.95 2.72
CA ARG A 96 6.59 -7.54 2.76
C ARG A 96 5.53 -6.70 3.46
N PRO A 97 5.89 -5.48 3.93
CA PRO A 97 4.88 -4.58 4.47
C PRO A 97 3.80 -4.30 3.43
N TYR A 98 2.57 -4.44 3.85
CA TYR A 98 1.38 -4.32 3.03
C TYR A 98 0.42 -3.37 3.73
N LEU A 99 0.25 -2.16 3.17
CA LEU A 99 -0.52 -1.13 3.82
C LEU A 99 -1.85 -0.90 3.11
N ILE A 100 -2.87 -0.61 3.90
CA ILE A 100 -4.21 -0.34 3.40
C ILE A 100 -4.73 0.93 4.05
N TYR A 101 -5.20 1.85 3.21
CA TYR A 101 -5.86 3.07 3.66
C TYR A 101 -7.36 2.98 3.37
N SER A 102 -8.18 3.08 4.41
CA SER A 102 -9.63 3.13 4.25
C SER A 102 -10.08 4.57 4.05
N VAL A 103 -10.62 4.89 2.88
CA VAL A 103 -11.10 6.23 2.58
C VAL A 103 -12.27 6.61 3.49
N ALA A 104 -13.24 5.68 3.64
CA ALA A 104 -14.44 5.94 4.42
C ALA A 104 -14.15 6.19 5.90
N ARG A 105 -13.10 5.56 6.43
CA ARG A 105 -12.75 5.65 7.86
C ARG A 105 -11.59 6.58 8.17
N ASP A 106 -10.87 7.04 7.13
CA ASP A 106 -9.62 7.79 7.28
C ASP A 106 -8.66 7.06 8.22
N GLU A 107 -8.47 5.76 7.99
CA GLU A 107 -7.60 4.92 8.79
C GLU A 107 -6.57 4.23 7.91
N LEU A 108 -5.33 4.20 8.38
CA LEU A 108 -4.23 3.49 7.74
C LEU A 108 -3.80 2.34 8.63
N ALA A 109 -3.60 1.16 8.06
CA ALA A 109 -3.09 0.00 8.79
C ALA A 109 -2.04 -0.73 7.97
N ALA A 110 -1.13 -1.41 8.66
CA ALA A 110 -0.05 -2.17 8.04
C ALA A 110 -0.16 -3.64 8.42
N TRP A 111 0.19 -4.49 7.46
CA TRP A 111 0.02 -5.93 7.55
C TRP A 111 1.18 -6.64 6.88
N THR A 112 1.32 -7.95 7.14
CA THR A 112 2.03 -8.87 6.27
C THR A 112 1.06 -9.96 5.85
N ILE A 113 1.20 -10.41 4.61
CA ILE A 113 0.43 -11.52 4.07
C ILE A 113 1.44 -12.55 3.57
N ALA A 114 1.43 -13.74 4.15
CA ALA A 114 2.33 -14.82 3.77
C ALA A 114 1.64 -16.16 3.92
N ASP A 115 1.70 -16.98 2.87
CA ASP A 115 1.10 -18.33 2.86
C ASP A 115 -0.39 -18.30 3.25
N GLY A 116 -1.11 -17.28 2.81
CA GLY A 116 -2.52 -17.10 3.09
C GLY A 116 -2.84 -16.55 4.48
N GLU A 117 -1.83 -16.30 5.31
CA GLU A 117 -2.00 -15.78 6.66
C GLU A 117 -1.77 -14.28 6.71
N ILE A 118 -2.63 -13.60 7.47
CA ILE A 118 -2.60 -12.15 7.66
C ILE A 118 -2.11 -11.86 9.07
N GLU A 119 -1.07 -11.04 9.20
CA GLU A 119 -0.60 -10.60 10.51
C GLU A 119 -0.48 -9.08 10.54
N PRO A 120 -0.92 -8.42 11.64
CA PRO A 120 -0.75 -6.97 11.75
C PRO A 120 0.70 -6.60 11.96
N LEU A 121 1.10 -5.48 11.34
CA LEU A 121 2.36 -4.81 11.62
C LEU A 121 2.06 -3.54 12.42
N GLU A 122 2.89 -3.29 13.42
CA GLU A 122 2.80 -2.05 14.17
C GLU A 122 3.10 -0.86 13.25
N LEU A 123 2.27 0.17 13.33
CA LEU A 123 2.33 1.36 12.50
C LEU A 123 2.44 2.60 13.38
N ASP A 124 3.39 3.47 13.05
CA ASP A 124 3.55 4.73 13.76
C ASP A 124 3.58 5.93 12.79
#